data_5223795fbcf5b2c2adf7ab7220d18808
#
_entry.id   5223795fbcf5b2c2adf7ab7220d18808
#
_cell.length_a   1.000
_cell.length_b   1.000
_cell.length_c   1.000
_cell.angle_alpha   90.00
_cell.angle_beta   90.00
_cell.angle_gamma   90.00
#
_symmetry.space_group_name_H-M   'P 1'
#
loop_
_entity.id
_entity.type
_entity.pdbx_description
1 polymer ?
#
loop_
_entity_poly.entity_id
_entity_poly.type
_entity_poly.pdbx_seq_one_letter_code
_entity_poly.pdbx_strand_id
1 'polypeptide(L)'
;SRSGWSGERGFEIYSKDRNFDGVELWEYLLEKGSTAGLIASDISSMHTRRIEAGILDYGTDIDQTFNPYEIGLGRLVDKEKEDFIGREALVNTKRTALRLLGIKCEKTFLTRGDKLFEGAGSEAGFVSAGGWSPYLKYGVGLIRLNESRPTNYQLRISTSAGEFEGEVVQ
;
A
#
# COMPACT_ATOMS: atom_id res chain seq x y z
N SER A 1 -7.48 20.35 1.62
CA SER A 1 -6.13 19.81 1.55
C SER A 1 -5.80 19.38 0.13
N ARG A 2 -4.54 19.44 -0.24
CA ARG A 2 -4.02 18.92 -1.52
C ARG A 2 -3.24 17.61 -1.31
N SER A 3 -3.33 17.02 -0.15
CA SER A 3 -2.87 15.67 0.10
C SER A 3 -3.89 14.66 -0.41
N GLY A 4 -3.45 13.46 -0.66
CA GLY A 4 -4.31 12.37 -1.13
C GLY A 4 -3.69 11.02 -0.86
N TRP A 5 -4.47 9.97 -1.03
CA TRP A 5 -4.09 8.60 -0.74
C TRP A 5 -4.05 7.70 -1.98
N SER A 6 -4.03 8.31 -3.17
CA SER A 6 -4.03 7.59 -4.45
C SER A 6 -2.71 7.67 -5.22
N GLY A 7 -1.75 8.49 -4.75
CA GLY A 7 -0.54 8.82 -5.51
C GLY A 7 -0.77 9.79 -6.68
N GLU A 8 -2.02 10.12 -6.95
CA GLU A 8 -2.42 11.05 -8.01
C GLU A 8 -2.68 12.47 -7.48
N ARG A 9 -2.77 13.44 -8.39
CA ARG A 9 -3.17 14.79 -8.03
C ARG A 9 -4.61 14.76 -7.52
N GLY A 10 -4.81 15.12 -6.28
CA GLY A 10 -6.12 15.09 -5.65
C GLY A 10 -6.32 16.18 -4.62
N PHE A 11 -7.55 16.31 -4.15
CA PHE A 11 -7.94 17.23 -3.10
C PHE A 11 -8.86 16.52 -2.11
N GLU A 12 -8.66 16.81 -0.84
CA GLU A 12 -9.55 16.41 0.24
C GLU A 12 -10.26 17.66 0.77
N ILE A 13 -11.58 17.59 0.89
CA ILE A 13 -12.42 18.68 1.35
C ILE A 13 -12.91 18.37 2.76
N TYR A 14 -12.58 19.25 3.71
CA TYR A 14 -12.98 19.15 5.11
C TYR A 14 -13.94 20.26 5.46
N SER A 15 -15.16 19.93 5.89
CA SER A 15 -16.09 20.88 6.46
C SER A 15 -15.67 21.25 7.89
N LYS A 16 -15.80 22.53 8.25
CA LYS A 16 -15.62 23.02 9.62
C LYS A 16 -16.96 23.15 10.38
N ASP A 17 -18.07 23.13 9.65
CA ASP A 17 -19.40 23.26 10.23
C ASP A 17 -19.99 21.87 10.50
N ARG A 18 -20.52 21.68 11.70
CA ARG A 18 -21.22 20.46 12.09
C ARG A 18 -22.59 20.30 11.42
N ASN A 19 -23.19 21.41 11.00
CA ASN A 19 -24.47 21.45 10.28
C ASN A 19 -24.31 21.50 8.76
N PHE A 20 -23.09 21.16 8.29
CA PHE A 20 -22.77 21.16 6.87
C PHE A 20 -23.57 20.09 6.12
N ASP A 21 -24.23 20.49 5.04
CA ASP A 21 -24.94 19.58 4.14
C ASP A 21 -23.93 18.98 3.12
N GLY A 22 -23.52 17.75 3.39
CA GLY A 22 -22.60 17.02 2.52
C GLY A 22 -23.24 16.61 1.20
N VAL A 23 -24.55 16.42 1.16
CA VAL A 23 -25.29 16.06 -0.06
C VAL A 23 -25.31 17.24 -1.01
N GLU A 24 -25.65 18.43 -0.52
CA GLU A 24 -25.63 19.65 -1.33
C GLU A 24 -24.24 19.90 -1.95
N LEU A 25 -23.17 19.77 -1.18
CA LEU A 25 -21.82 19.91 -1.73
C LEU A 25 -21.51 18.84 -2.78
N TRP A 26 -21.89 17.59 -2.52
CA TRP A 26 -21.68 16.49 -3.45
C TRP A 26 -22.37 16.74 -4.79
N GLU A 27 -23.64 17.10 -4.78
CA GLU A 27 -24.41 17.41 -5.98
C GLU A 27 -23.84 18.61 -6.73
N TYR A 28 -23.49 19.67 -6.00
CA TYR A 28 -22.81 20.84 -6.57
C TYR A 28 -21.51 20.49 -7.29
N LEU A 29 -20.65 19.68 -6.67
CA LEU A 29 -19.39 19.26 -7.27
C LEU A 29 -19.62 18.42 -8.53
N LEU A 30 -20.56 17.47 -8.51
CA LEU A 30 -20.88 16.66 -9.68
C LEU A 30 -21.43 17.51 -10.82
N GLU A 31 -22.36 18.44 -10.53
CA GLU A 31 -22.90 19.37 -11.54
C GLU A 31 -21.78 20.21 -12.18
N LYS A 32 -21.00 20.91 -11.36
CA LYS A 32 -19.96 21.82 -11.87
C LYS A 32 -18.78 21.10 -12.50
N GLY A 33 -18.46 19.91 -12.04
CA GLY A 33 -17.36 19.10 -12.57
C GLY A 33 -17.72 18.26 -13.80
N SER A 34 -19.02 18.13 -14.14
CA SER A 34 -19.49 17.28 -15.23
C SER A 34 -18.86 17.60 -16.58
N THR A 35 -18.71 18.89 -16.91
CA THR A 35 -18.08 19.36 -18.15
C THR A 35 -16.57 19.07 -18.21
N ALA A 36 -15.95 18.89 -17.04
CA ALA A 36 -14.53 18.50 -16.90
C ALA A 36 -14.36 16.98 -16.76
N GLY A 37 -15.42 16.19 -16.90
CA GLY A 37 -15.39 14.74 -16.81
C GLY A 37 -15.41 14.20 -15.38
N LEU A 38 -15.81 14.99 -14.38
CA LEU A 38 -15.96 14.50 -13.02
C LEU A 38 -17.05 13.44 -12.93
N ILE A 39 -16.74 12.30 -12.36
CA ILE A 39 -17.67 11.20 -12.09
C ILE A 39 -17.54 10.72 -10.64
N ALA A 40 -18.60 10.18 -10.10
CA ALA A 40 -18.57 9.49 -8.81
C ALA A 40 -17.73 8.20 -8.92
N SER A 41 -16.99 7.89 -7.88
CA SER A 41 -16.22 6.65 -7.77
C SER A 41 -16.35 6.11 -6.34
N ASP A 42 -15.85 4.90 -6.12
CA ASP A 42 -15.84 4.27 -4.81
C ASP A 42 -14.42 4.08 -4.25
N ILE A 43 -14.36 3.63 -3.00
CA ILE A 43 -13.11 3.43 -2.29
C ILE A 43 -12.25 2.30 -2.89
N SER A 44 -12.84 1.36 -3.63
CA SER A 44 -12.09 0.24 -4.20
C SER A 44 -11.12 0.69 -5.29
N SER A 45 -11.51 1.71 -6.07
CA SER A 45 -10.64 2.31 -7.07
C SER A 45 -9.42 2.99 -6.41
N MET A 46 -9.63 3.69 -5.31
CA MET A 46 -8.57 4.32 -4.53
C MET A 46 -7.64 3.28 -3.90
N HIS A 47 -8.19 2.15 -3.43
CA HIS A 47 -7.41 1.05 -2.85
C HIS A 47 -6.38 0.49 -3.85
N THR A 48 -6.79 0.22 -5.08
CA THR A 48 -5.86 -0.22 -6.13
C THR A 48 -4.81 0.84 -6.44
N ARG A 49 -5.22 2.11 -6.56
CA ARG A 49 -4.30 3.22 -6.86
C ARG A 49 -3.23 3.42 -5.79
N ARG A 50 -3.58 3.33 -4.50
CA ARG A 50 -2.60 3.46 -3.44
C ARG A 50 -1.55 2.35 -3.46
N ILE A 51 -1.96 1.11 -3.82
CA ILE A 51 -1.03 -0.02 -3.96
C ILE A 51 -0.08 0.22 -5.12
N GLU A 52 -0.58 0.65 -6.29
CA GLU A 52 0.24 1.03 -7.44
C GLU A 52 1.27 2.12 -7.10
N ALA A 53 0.88 3.06 -6.24
CA ALA A 53 1.73 4.16 -5.79
C ALA A 53 2.66 3.80 -4.60
N GLY A 54 2.54 2.59 -4.04
CA GLY A 54 3.30 2.17 -2.86
C GLY A 54 2.93 2.91 -1.58
N ILE A 55 1.71 3.44 -1.48
CA ILE A 55 1.22 4.14 -0.28
C ILE A 55 0.74 3.12 0.73
N LEU A 56 1.37 3.16 1.91
CA LEU A 56 1.13 2.25 3.01
C LEU A 56 -0.08 2.65 3.85
N ASP A 57 -0.77 1.64 4.36
CA ASP A 57 -1.91 1.79 5.26
C ASP A 57 -1.60 1.17 6.62
N TYR A 58 -1.71 2.00 7.68
CA TYR A 58 -1.51 1.53 9.05
C TYR A 58 -2.68 0.65 9.52
N GLY A 59 -2.35 -0.52 10.06
CA GLY A 59 -3.33 -1.54 10.43
C GLY A 59 -3.61 -2.57 9.33
N THR A 60 -3.22 -2.25 8.09
CA THR A 60 -3.31 -3.18 6.96
C THR A 60 -1.93 -3.69 6.56
N ASP A 61 -1.07 -2.81 6.09
CA ASP A 61 0.27 -3.16 5.59
C ASP A 61 1.32 -3.12 6.69
N ILE A 62 1.19 -2.19 7.61
CA ILE A 62 2.12 -1.93 8.69
C ILE A 62 1.41 -1.82 10.04
N ASP A 63 2.12 -2.15 11.09
CA ASP A 63 1.69 -2.03 12.47
C ASP A 63 2.90 -1.84 13.41
N GLN A 64 2.69 -1.95 14.71
CA GLN A 64 3.73 -1.79 15.73
C GLN A 64 4.85 -2.85 15.67
N THR A 65 4.72 -3.90 14.87
CA THR A 65 5.74 -4.95 14.71
C THR A 65 6.85 -4.58 13.75
N PHE A 66 6.70 -3.48 13.01
CA PHE A 66 7.69 -2.94 12.09
C PHE A 66 8.40 -1.72 12.67
N ASN A 67 9.66 -1.57 12.32
CA ASN A 67 10.37 -0.30 12.44
C ASN A 67 10.46 0.39 11.06
N PRO A 68 10.78 1.70 11.01
CA PRO A 68 10.82 2.45 9.75
C PRO A 68 11.79 1.90 8.70
N TYR A 69 12.85 1.22 9.09
CA TYR A 69 13.82 0.66 8.14
C TYR A 69 13.24 -0.55 7.41
N GLU A 70 12.47 -1.40 8.10
CA GLU A 70 11.88 -2.61 7.51
C GLU A 70 10.78 -2.32 6.48
N ILE A 71 10.24 -1.10 6.47
CA ILE A 71 9.18 -0.66 5.56
C ILE A 71 9.67 0.39 4.54
N GLY A 72 10.97 0.57 4.41
CA GLY A 72 11.56 1.50 3.44
C GLY A 72 11.50 2.98 3.81
N LEU A 73 11.04 3.33 5.02
CA LEU A 73 10.95 4.70 5.50
C LEU A 73 12.18 5.15 6.32
N GLY A 74 13.24 4.37 6.32
CA GLY A 74 14.47 4.69 7.06
C GLY A 74 15.10 6.03 6.68
N ARG A 75 14.88 6.49 5.44
CA ARG A 75 15.32 7.83 4.96
C ARG A 75 14.68 9.00 5.71
N LEU A 76 13.56 8.76 6.39
CA LEU A 76 12.86 9.77 7.20
C LEU A 76 13.38 9.84 8.63
N VAL A 77 14.27 8.92 9.02
CA VAL A 77 14.89 8.88 10.35
C VAL A 77 16.20 9.64 10.29
N ASP A 78 16.19 10.85 10.84
CA ASP A 78 17.41 11.65 10.97
C ASP A 78 18.15 11.24 12.28
N LYS A 79 19.18 10.41 12.10
CA LYS A 79 20.01 9.91 13.23
C LYS A 79 20.90 10.98 13.85
N GLU A 80 21.19 12.04 13.10
CA GLU A 80 22.05 13.14 13.55
C GLU A 80 21.27 14.16 14.38
N LYS A 81 19.93 14.12 14.31
CA LYS A 81 19.10 14.96 15.15
C LYS A 81 19.36 14.66 16.64
N GLU A 82 19.56 15.72 17.42
CA GLU A 82 20.00 15.64 18.81
C GLU A 82 19.07 14.80 19.69
N ASP A 83 17.74 15.01 19.55
CA ASP A 83 16.74 14.24 20.29
C ASP A 83 15.40 14.12 19.53
N PHE A 84 14.74 12.98 19.68
CA PHE A 84 13.35 12.72 19.26
C PHE A 84 12.81 11.44 19.92
N ILE A 85 11.50 11.31 20.02
CA ILE A 85 10.86 10.13 20.62
C ILE A 85 11.23 8.87 19.83
N GLY A 86 11.81 7.88 20.53
CA GLY A 86 12.25 6.61 19.94
C GLY A 86 13.66 6.63 19.34
N ARG A 87 14.42 7.73 19.47
CA ARG A 87 15.78 7.85 18.92
C ARG A 87 16.69 6.70 19.33
N GLU A 88 16.77 6.40 20.62
CA GLU A 88 17.64 5.35 21.15
C GLU A 88 17.33 3.99 20.50
N ALA A 89 16.07 3.62 20.40
CA ALA A 89 15.64 2.38 19.77
C ALA A 89 16.01 2.34 18.29
N LEU A 90 15.79 3.44 17.54
CA LEU A 90 16.04 3.51 16.11
C LEU A 90 17.52 3.57 15.76
N VAL A 91 18.34 4.26 16.55
CA VAL A 91 19.79 4.32 16.34
C VAL A 91 20.45 2.96 16.59
N ASN A 92 19.97 2.23 17.60
CA ASN A 92 20.52 0.95 18.01
C ASN A 92 19.91 -0.27 17.28
N THR A 93 18.90 -0.06 16.42
CA THR A 93 18.25 -1.18 15.73
C THR A 93 19.18 -1.86 14.73
N LYS A 94 19.17 -3.20 14.74
CA LYS A 94 19.87 -4.05 13.76
C LYS A 94 18.94 -4.53 12.65
N ARG A 95 17.62 -4.34 12.77
CA ARG A 95 16.61 -4.80 11.82
C ARG A 95 16.42 -3.73 10.75
N THR A 96 17.21 -3.76 9.71
CA THR A 96 17.22 -2.76 8.63
C THR A 96 16.86 -3.34 7.26
N ALA A 97 16.72 -4.66 7.14
CA ALA A 97 16.34 -5.32 5.90
C ALA A 97 14.84 -5.14 5.62
N LEU A 98 14.48 -4.81 4.39
CA LEU A 98 13.09 -4.60 3.98
C LEU A 98 12.28 -5.89 4.13
N ARG A 99 11.13 -5.80 4.77
CA ARG A 99 10.16 -6.88 4.94
C ARG A 99 8.78 -6.54 4.37
N LEU A 100 8.57 -5.28 4.03
CA LEU A 100 7.41 -4.82 3.29
C LEU A 100 7.87 -4.41 1.89
N LEU A 101 7.35 -5.09 0.89
CA LEU A 101 7.71 -4.94 -0.51
C LEU A 101 6.45 -5.00 -1.38
N GLY A 102 6.60 -4.70 -2.66
CA GLY A 102 5.58 -4.93 -3.66
C GLY A 102 5.67 -6.33 -4.25
N ILE A 103 4.57 -6.81 -4.82
CA ILE A 103 4.53 -8.01 -5.65
C ILE A 103 3.65 -7.76 -6.87
N LYS A 104 4.04 -8.29 -8.02
CA LYS A 104 3.22 -8.35 -9.22
C LYS A 104 2.96 -9.78 -9.63
N CYS A 105 1.76 -10.04 -10.16
CA CYS A 105 1.36 -11.34 -10.69
C CYS A 105 0.55 -11.17 -11.97
N GLU A 106 1.02 -11.70 -13.08
CA GLU A 106 0.39 -11.46 -14.40
C GLU A 106 -0.95 -12.18 -14.60
N LYS A 107 -1.23 -13.22 -13.82
CA LYS A 107 -2.30 -14.17 -14.12
C LYS A 107 -3.51 -14.10 -13.20
N THR A 108 -3.44 -13.37 -12.10
CA THR A 108 -4.52 -13.35 -11.12
C THR A 108 -4.64 -12.03 -10.38
N PHE A 109 -5.83 -11.79 -9.87
CA PHE A 109 -6.10 -10.76 -8.88
C PHE A 109 -5.49 -11.18 -7.53
N LEU A 110 -4.80 -10.26 -6.86
CA LEU A 110 -4.25 -10.50 -5.53
C LEU A 110 -5.20 -9.97 -4.45
N THR A 111 -5.32 -10.73 -3.37
CA THR A 111 -6.23 -10.42 -2.27
C THR A 111 -5.47 -10.41 -0.95
N ARG A 112 -5.92 -9.60 -0.01
CA ARG A 112 -5.39 -9.63 1.35
C ARG A 112 -5.53 -11.03 1.96
N GLY A 113 -4.43 -11.56 2.49
CA GLY A 113 -4.35 -12.89 3.09
C GLY A 113 -3.86 -13.99 2.17
N ASP A 114 -3.71 -13.74 0.86
CA ASP A 114 -3.05 -14.69 -0.04
C ASP A 114 -1.66 -15.01 0.49
N LYS A 115 -1.34 -16.30 0.54
CA LYS A 115 -0.10 -16.79 1.15
C LYS A 115 1.03 -16.85 0.13
N LEU A 116 2.23 -16.57 0.61
CA LEU A 116 3.46 -16.57 -0.18
C LEU A 116 4.36 -17.70 0.27
N PHE A 117 4.94 -18.43 -0.69
CA PHE A 117 5.80 -19.58 -0.43
C PHE A 117 7.08 -19.51 -1.25
N GLU A 118 8.15 -20.04 -0.68
CA GLU A 118 9.40 -20.30 -1.38
C GLU A 118 9.38 -21.70 -1.98
N GLY A 119 9.57 -21.80 -3.29
CA GLY A 119 9.62 -23.10 -3.97
C GLY A 119 8.46 -24.00 -3.57
N ALA A 120 8.78 -25.22 -3.13
CA ALA A 120 7.79 -26.25 -2.83
C ALA A 120 7.25 -26.22 -1.38
N GLY A 121 7.73 -25.33 -0.45
CA GLY A 121 7.35 -25.65 0.91
C GLY A 121 7.28 -24.62 2.01
N SER A 122 8.14 -23.65 2.13
CA SER A 122 8.14 -22.75 3.30
C SER A 122 7.30 -21.51 3.07
N GLU A 123 6.42 -21.18 4.03
CA GLU A 123 5.66 -19.91 4.01
C GLU A 123 6.63 -18.75 4.20
N ALA A 124 6.71 -17.87 3.19
CA ALA A 124 7.57 -16.70 3.16
C ALA A 124 6.88 -15.44 3.71
N GLY A 125 5.55 -15.42 3.72
CA GLY A 125 4.76 -14.28 4.14
C GLY A 125 3.37 -14.28 3.54
N PHE A 126 2.78 -13.10 3.41
CA PHE A 126 1.42 -12.96 2.86
C PHE A 126 1.21 -11.60 2.19
N VAL A 127 0.17 -11.51 1.36
CA VAL A 127 -0.31 -10.26 0.75
C VAL A 127 -1.08 -9.47 1.80
N SER A 128 -0.59 -8.30 2.18
CA SER A 128 -1.26 -7.39 3.13
C SER A 128 -2.37 -6.59 2.48
N ALA A 129 -2.15 -6.18 1.23
CA ALA A 129 -3.14 -5.51 0.39
C ALA A 129 -2.91 -5.91 -1.06
N GLY A 130 -3.98 -6.18 -1.80
CA GLY A 130 -3.89 -6.62 -3.18
C GLY A 130 -5.04 -6.11 -4.04
N GLY A 131 -4.83 -6.14 -5.34
CA GLY A 131 -5.81 -5.74 -6.33
C GLY A 131 -5.37 -6.12 -7.74
N TRP A 132 -6.23 -5.85 -8.70
CA TRP A 132 -5.89 -5.88 -10.12
C TRP A 132 -5.63 -4.45 -10.59
N SER A 133 -4.50 -4.21 -11.22
CA SER A 133 -4.20 -2.93 -11.86
C SER A 133 -4.71 -2.91 -13.30
N PRO A 134 -5.75 -2.14 -13.62
CA PRO A 134 -6.19 -1.98 -15.00
C PRO A 134 -5.15 -1.28 -15.87
N TYR A 135 -4.33 -0.45 -15.27
CA TYR A 135 -3.26 0.30 -15.95
C TYR A 135 -2.07 -0.59 -16.27
N LEU A 136 -1.58 -1.34 -15.28
CA LEU A 136 -0.41 -2.20 -15.43
C LEU A 136 -0.75 -3.57 -16.05
N LYS A 137 -2.04 -3.96 -16.07
CA LYS A 137 -2.56 -5.22 -16.63
C LYS A 137 -2.09 -6.47 -15.89
N TYR A 138 -1.84 -6.37 -14.59
CA TYR A 138 -1.54 -7.51 -13.71
C TYR A 138 -2.03 -7.27 -12.28
N GLY A 139 -2.05 -8.32 -11.49
CA GLY A 139 -2.29 -8.25 -10.05
C GLY A 139 -1.13 -7.53 -9.36
N VAL A 140 -1.45 -6.58 -8.52
CA VAL A 140 -0.50 -5.83 -7.69
C VAL A 140 -0.80 -6.05 -6.23
N GLY A 141 0.23 -6.10 -5.40
CA GLY A 141 0.05 -6.23 -3.97
C GLY A 141 1.21 -5.66 -3.18
N LEU A 142 0.90 -5.31 -1.94
CA LEU A 142 1.91 -5.12 -0.89
C LEU A 142 2.02 -6.42 -0.10
N ILE A 143 3.24 -6.83 0.22
CA ILE A 143 3.52 -8.10 0.87
C ILE A 143 4.32 -7.91 2.17
N ARG A 144 3.93 -8.68 3.19
CA ARG A 144 4.67 -8.79 4.44
C ARG A 144 5.46 -10.08 4.41
N LEU A 145 6.78 -9.97 4.43
CA LEU A 145 7.69 -11.10 4.41
C LEU A 145 8.21 -11.43 5.81
N ASN A 146 8.41 -12.70 6.09
CA ASN A 146 9.07 -13.19 7.30
C ASN A 146 10.54 -12.76 7.30
N GLU A 147 11.17 -12.80 6.13
CA GLU A 147 12.54 -12.35 5.90
C GLU A 147 12.61 -11.50 4.62
N SER A 148 13.61 -10.63 4.53
CA SER A 148 13.82 -9.81 3.34
C SER A 148 14.14 -10.66 2.11
N ARG A 149 13.66 -10.22 0.94
CA ARG A 149 13.99 -10.81 -0.36
C ARG A 149 14.43 -9.71 -1.32
N PRO A 150 15.32 -10.01 -2.27
CA PRO A 150 15.69 -9.06 -3.31
C PRO A 150 14.51 -8.81 -4.26
N THR A 151 14.55 -7.69 -4.98
CA THR A 151 13.66 -7.46 -6.13
C THR A 151 13.92 -8.50 -7.23
N ASN A 152 12.91 -8.76 -8.04
CA ASN A 152 12.87 -9.81 -9.07
C ASN A 152 12.90 -11.26 -8.52
N TYR A 153 12.79 -11.42 -7.19
CA TYR A 153 12.67 -12.76 -6.59
C TYR A 153 11.27 -13.32 -6.87
N GLN A 154 11.21 -14.59 -7.26
CA GLN A 154 9.95 -15.26 -7.55
C GLN A 154 9.41 -15.95 -6.30
N LEU A 155 8.14 -15.71 -6.00
CA LEU A 155 7.39 -16.37 -4.95
C LEU A 155 6.17 -17.07 -5.53
N ARG A 156 5.85 -18.23 -5.00
CA ARG A 156 4.57 -18.87 -5.28
C ARG A 156 3.50 -18.24 -4.41
N ILE A 157 2.38 -17.88 -5.03
CA ILE A 157 1.23 -17.25 -4.39
C ILE A 157 0.08 -18.24 -4.38
N SER A 158 -0.44 -18.55 -3.19
CA SER A 158 -1.65 -19.36 -3.03
C SER A 158 -2.84 -18.43 -2.82
N THR A 159 -3.76 -18.43 -3.79
CA THR A 159 -4.98 -17.62 -3.80
C THR A 159 -6.21 -18.52 -3.81
N SER A 160 -7.40 -17.94 -3.68
CA SER A 160 -8.67 -18.65 -3.81
C SER A 160 -8.88 -19.23 -5.23
N ALA A 161 -8.20 -18.69 -6.25
CA ALA A 161 -8.28 -19.14 -7.64
C ALA A 161 -7.24 -20.21 -8.01
N GLY A 162 -6.29 -20.51 -7.11
CA GLY A 162 -5.23 -21.48 -7.32
C GLY A 162 -3.85 -20.93 -6.96
N GLU A 163 -2.82 -21.59 -7.48
CA GLU A 163 -1.43 -21.22 -7.25
C GLU A 163 -0.84 -20.52 -8.49
N PHE A 164 -0.11 -19.46 -8.24
CA PHE A 164 0.50 -18.62 -9.27
C PHE A 164 1.93 -18.22 -8.87
N GLU A 165 2.69 -17.76 -9.84
CA GLU A 165 3.99 -17.14 -9.58
C GLU A 165 3.85 -15.62 -9.56
N GLY A 166 4.51 -14.99 -8.60
CA GLY A 166 4.60 -13.54 -8.48
C GLY A 166 6.03 -13.09 -8.28
N GLU A 167 6.33 -11.93 -8.83
CA GLU A 167 7.65 -11.31 -8.76
C GLU A 167 7.66 -10.19 -7.73
N VAL A 168 8.62 -10.26 -6.80
CA VAL A 168 8.85 -9.21 -5.80
C VAL A 168 9.37 -7.95 -6.49
N VAL A 169 8.74 -6.82 -6.21
CA VAL A 169 9.10 -5.49 -6.72
C VAL A 169 9.30 -4.50 -5.56
N GLN A 170 9.96 -3.39 -5.86
CA GLN A 170 10.17 -2.32 -4.87
C GLN A 170 9.14 -1.22 -5.06
#